data_6cd4c98305ff150acbb62a78688f664a
#
_entry.id   6cd4c98305ff150acbb62a78688f664a
#
_cell.length_a   1.000
_cell.length_b   1.000
_cell.length_c   1.000
_cell.angle_alpha   90.00
_cell.angle_beta   90.00
_cell.angle_gamma   90.00
#
_symmetry.space_group_name_H-M   'P 1'
#
loop_
_entity.id
_entity.type
_entity.pdbx_description
1 polymer ?
#
loop_
_entity_poly.entity_id
_entity_poly.type
_entity_poly.pdbx_seq_one_letter_code
_entity_poly.pdbx_strand_id
1 'polypeptide(L)'
;KRPLRIDATTVSTLSEEQLTALTADPRIAELAEAMLILDRQTGTSPCRTNFGLFRCYAQIYMARHPKVVHSLPVLARYLPWDENGLTLEIYGFSTEKSFPVYEQVVADLLNHLLAVMPAFGLRLYQRPAAPSASEFGSLSPTTNVSARAGSGTPLA
;
A
#
# COMPACT_ATOMS: atom_id res chain seq x y z
N LYS A 1 4.23 17.96 -2.51
CA LYS A 1 3.28 16.85 -2.56
C LYS A 1 3.88 15.68 -3.31
N ARG A 2 3.76 14.47 -2.75
CA ARG A 2 4.21 13.23 -3.39
C ARG A 2 3.20 12.12 -3.09
N PRO A 3 2.59 11.49 -4.10
CA PRO A 3 1.71 10.36 -3.91
C PRO A 3 2.51 9.05 -3.81
N LEU A 4 2.06 8.17 -2.92
CA LEU A 4 2.46 6.77 -2.85
C LEU A 4 1.22 5.93 -3.19
N ARG A 5 1.32 5.06 -4.19
CA ARG A 5 0.25 4.14 -4.56
C ARG A 5 0.47 2.80 -3.89
N ILE A 6 -0.47 2.42 -3.06
CA ILE A 6 -0.41 1.21 -2.23
C ILE A 6 -1.28 0.13 -2.85
N ASP A 7 -0.77 -1.07 -2.89
CA ASP A 7 -1.52 -2.26 -3.30
C ASP A 7 -2.63 -2.54 -2.28
N ALA A 8 -3.87 -2.34 -2.70
CA ALA A 8 -5.05 -2.51 -1.84
C ALA A 8 -5.16 -3.93 -1.26
N THR A 9 -4.62 -4.93 -1.94
CA THR A 9 -4.65 -6.33 -1.48
C THR A 9 -3.76 -6.57 -0.25
N THR A 10 -2.88 -5.63 0.07
CA THR A 10 -2.00 -5.70 1.25
C THR A 10 -2.57 -4.99 2.48
N VAL A 11 -3.71 -4.31 2.34
CA VAL A 11 -4.35 -3.63 3.46
C VAL A 11 -5.16 -4.64 4.29
N SER A 12 -4.88 -4.66 5.59
CA SER A 12 -5.52 -5.57 6.54
C SER A 12 -5.71 -4.90 7.90
N THR A 13 -6.63 -5.43 8.70
CA THR A 13 -6.72 -5.11 10.12
C THR A 13 -5.55 -5.76 10.87
N LEU A 14 -5.09 -5.11 11.92
CA LEU A 14 -4.01 -5.63 12.76
C LEU A 14 -4.56 -6.24 14.05
N SER A 15 -4.06 -7.44 14.40
CA SER A 15 -4.23 -8.00 15.73
C SER A 15 -3.32 -7.29 16.74
N GLU A 16 -3.58 -7.46 18.03
CA GLU A 16 -2.72 -6.91 19.10
C GLU A 16 -1.29 -7.49 19.05
N GLU A 17 -1.16 -8.75 18.66
CA GLU A 17 0.14 -9.39 18.47
C GLU A 17 0.92 -8.75 17.30
N GLN A 18 0.26 -8.56 16.17
CA GLN A 18 0.85 -7.88 15.01
C GLN A 18 1.23 -6.43 15.33
N LEU A 19 0.39 -5.73 16.10
CA LEU A 19 0.68 -4.38 16.55
C LEU A 19 1.91 -4.34 17.45
N THR A 20 2.03 -5.28 18.40
CA THR A 20 3.17 -5.39 19.29
C THR A 20 4.46 -5.66 18.51
N ALA A 21 4.42 -6.59 17.55
CA ALA A 21 5.56 -6.89 16.68
C ALA A 21 5.96 -5.67 15.83
N LEU A 22 4.99 -4.96 15.27
CA LEU A 22 5.22 -3.75 14.47
C LEU A 22 5.90 -2.65 15.29
N THR A 23 5.41 -2.38 16.49
CA THR A 23 5.96 -1.32 17.36
C THR A 23 7.32 -1.67 17.94
N ALA A 24 7.68 -2.94 18.01
CA ALA A 24 8.99 -3.43 18.41
C ALA A 24 10.02 -3.43 17.26
N ASP A 25 9.60 -3.23 16.00
CA ASP A 25 10.53 -3.17 14.87
C ASP A 25 11.50 -1.98 15.04
N PRO A 26 12.83 -2.20 15.01
CA PRO A 26 13.82 -1.14 15.26
C PRO A 26 13.68 0.09 14.34
N ARG A 27 13.12 -0.10 13.15
CA ARG A 27 12.90 0.98 12.17
C ARG A 27 11.73 1.88 12.55
N ILE A 28 10.84 1.42 13.41
CA ILE A 28 9.57 2.06 13.77
C ILE A 28 9.56 2.47 15.25
N ALA A 29 10.27 1.72 16.11
CA ALA A 29 10.19 1.83 17.57
C ALA A 29 10.34 3.27 18.10
N GLU A 30 11.24 4.06 17.52
CA GLU A 30 11.45 5.46 17.94
C GLU A 30 10.20 6.34 17.76
N LEU A 31 9.39 6.06 16.74
CA LEU A 31 8.18 6.83 16.41
C LEU A 31 6.89 6.12 16.83
N ALA A 32 6.98 4.89 17.34
CA ALA A 32 5.83 4.03 17.60
C ALA A 32 4.82 4.67 18.57
N GLU A 33 5.28 5.24 19.67
CA GLU A 33 4.39 5.89 20.63
C GLU A 33 3.65 7.09 20.02
N ALA A 34 4.37 7.97 19.34
CA ALA A 34 3.78 9.14 18.68
C ALA A 34 2.80 8.74 17.58
N MET A 35 3.11 7.68 16.82
CA MET A 35 2.22 7.10 15.81
C MET A 35 0.91 6.60 16.44
N LEU A 36 0.99 5.87 17.54
CA LEU A 36 -0.20 5.35 18.23
C LEU A 36 -1.02 6.45 18.89
N ILE A 37 -0.38 7.52 19.39
CA ILE A 37 -1.09 8.69 19.90
C ILE A 37 -1.87 9.36 18.77
N LEU A 38 -1.24 9.61 17.63
CA LEU A 38 -1.88 10.23 16.48
C LEU A 38 -3.03 9.36 15.94
N ASP A 39 -2.84 8.04 15.86
CA ASP A 39 -3.87 7.09 15.45
C ASP A 39 -5.11 7.18 16.37
N ARG A 40 -4.91 7.20 17.69
CA ARG A 40 -6.00 7.37 18.66
C ARG A 40 -6.70 8.73 18.55
N GLN A 41 -5.97 9.80 18.26
CA GLN A 41 -6.52 11.15 18.14
C GLN A 41 -7.31 11.36 16.85
N THR A 42 -6.92 10.69 15.77
CA THR A 42 -7.52 10.87 14.45
C THR A 42 -8.46 9.75 14.04
N GLY A 43 -8.35 8.59 14.68
CA GLY A 43 -9.19 7.42 14.42
C GLY A 43 -10.48 7.45 15.26
N THR A 44 -11.62 7.37 14.59
CA THR A 44 -12.93 7.20 15.25
C THR A 44 -13.41 5.76 15.20
N SER A 45 -12.76 4.92 14.40
CA SER A 45 -13.08 3.51 14.23
C SER A 45 -12.31 2.64 15.23
N PRO A 46 -12.94 1.61 15.83
CA PRO A 46 -12.23 0.60 16.60
C PRO A 46 -11.33 -0.28 15.72
N CYS A 47 -11.57 -0.30 14.40
CA CYS A 47 -10.81 -1.10 13.46
C CYS A 47 -9.53 -0.38 13.04
N ARG A 48 -8.39 -0.90 13.49
CA ARG A 48 -7.07 -0.39 13.12
C ARG A 48 -6.51 -1.17 11.94
N THR A 49 -6.16 -0.46 10.86
CA THR A 49 -5.50 -1.09 9.71
C THR A 49 -4.01 -0.77 9.68
N ASN A 50 -3.23 -1.66 9.05
CA ASN A 50 -1.82 -1.42 8.78
C ASN A 50 -1.61 -0.15 7.94
N PHE A 51 -2.48 0.13 6.97
CA PHE A 51 -2.42 1.34 6.14
C PHE A 51 -2.72 2.62 6.96
N GLY A 52 -3.67 2.55 7.92
CA GLY A 52 -3.95 3.65 8.86
C GLY A 52 -2.74 3.99 9.71
N LEU A 53 -2.07 2.98 10.28
CA LEU A 53 -0.85 3.19 11.06
C LEU A 53 0.31 3.70 10.21
N PHE A 54 0.49 3.20 8.99
CA PHE A 54 1.51 3.71 8.08
C PHE A 54 1.28 5.18 7.74
N ARG A 55 0.04 5.61 7.54
CA ARG A 55 -0.32 7.02 7.37
C ARG A 55 0.12 7.87 8.57
N CYS A 56 -0.20 7.42 9.79
CA CYS A 56 0.19 8.11 11.02
C CYS A 56 1.72 8.17 11.16
N TYR A 57 2.40 7.06 10.90
CA TYR A 57 3.86 7.00 10.90
C TYR A 57 4.48 8.00 9.93
N ALA A 58 4.02 8.00 8.67
CA ALA A 58 4.52 8.90 7.64
C ALA A 58 4.36 10.37 8.03
N GLN A 59 3.21 10.74 8.62
CA GLN A 59 2.97 12.10 9.09
C GLN A 59 3.90 12.49 10.24
N ILE A 60 4.10 11.62 11.23
CA ILE A 60 5.01 11.88 12.36
C ILE A 60 6.46 11.96 11.89
N TYR A 61 6.88 11.06 11.01
CA TYR A 61 8.23 11.07 10.44
C TYR A 61 8.53 12.39 9.73
N MET A 62 7.62 12.85 8.88
CA MET A 62 7.76 14.15 8.21
C MET A 62 7.76 15.31 9.19
N ALA A 63 6.88 15.29 10.20
CA ALA A 63 6.79 16.35 11.20
C ALA A 63 8.04 16.48 12.08
N ARG A 64 8.87 15.44 12.15
CA ARG A 64 10.17 15.44 12.88
C ARG A 64 11.36 15.71 11.97
N HIS A 65 11.16 15.74 10.65
CA HIS A 65 12.27 15.90 9.72
C HIS A 65 12.82 17.35 9.76
N PRO A 66 14.15 17.56 9.95
CA PRO A 66 14.75 18.88 10.19
C PRO A 66 14.62 19.85 9.00
N LYS A 67 14.42 19.32 7.80
CA LYS A 67 14.27 20.09 6.56
C LYS A 67 12.80 20.34 6.18
N VAL A 68 11.85 20.04 7.06
CA VAL A 68 10.41 20.33 6.88
C VAL A 68 10.03 21.54 7.73
N VAL A 69 9.21 22.42 7.16
CA VAL A 69 8.73 23.64 7.85
C VAL A 69 7.61 23.25 8.81
N HIS A 70 7.91 23.29 10.12
CA HIS A 70 6.98 22.83 11.17
C HIS A 70 5.86 23.83 11.48
N SER A 71 5.99 25.10 11.06
CA SER A 71 4.93 26.12 11.19
C SER A 71 3.84 26.03 10.13
N LEU A 72 4.01 25.15 9.13
CA LEU A 72 3.05 24.91 8.06
C LEU A 72 2.49 23.49 8.16
N PRO A 73 1.31 23.24 7.56
CA PRO A 73 0.69 21.91 7.62
C PRO A 73 1.58 20.80 7.09
N VAL A 74 1.73 19.73 7.88
CA VAL A 74 2.37 18.47 7.50
C VAL A 74 1.30 17.39 7.57
N LEU A 75 0.99 16.78 6.43
CA LEU A 75 -0.11 15.85 6.29
C LEU A 75 0.33 14.57 5.56
N ALA A 76 -0.18 13.45 6.01
CA ALA A 76 -0.29 12.22 5.23
C ALA A 76 -1.78 11.93 5.09
N ARG A 77 -2.32 12.00 3.87
CA ARG A 77 -3.76 11.92 3.63
C ARG A 77 -4.10 10.98 2.49
N TYR A 78 -5.28 10.39 2.58
CA TYR A 78 -5.84 9.57 1.51
C TYR A 78 -6.37 10.47 0.39
N LEU A 79 -6.04 10.13 -0.82
CA LEU A 79 -6.71 10.65 -2.02
C LEU A 79 -7.73 9.63 -2.52
N PRO A 80 -8.66 10.01 -3.40
CA PRO A 80 -9.53 9.05 -4.06
C PRO A 80 -8.72 7.92 -4.67
N TRP A 81 -9.21 6.69 -4.51
CA TRP A 81 -8.60 5.49 -5.09
C TRP A 81 -9.16 5.21 -6.48
N ASP A 82 -8.38 4.53 -7.28
CA ASP A 82 -8.72 4.09 -8.63
C ASP A 82 -8.21 2.66 -8.86
N GLU A 83 -8.27 2.19 -10.11
CA GLU A 83 -7.73 0.88 -10.49
C GLU A 83 -6.22 0.72 -10.27
N ASN A 84 -5.52 1.81 -9.96
CA ASN A 84 -4.08 1.79 -9.64
C ASN A 84 -3.79 1.77 -8.14
N GLY A 85 -4.75 1.35 -7.32
CA GLY A 85 -4.59 1.15 -5.88
C GLY A 85 -5.00 2.33 -5.01
N LEU A 86 -4.66 2.23 -3.73
CA LEU A 86 -4.95 3.26 -2.73
C LEU A 86 -3.84 4.32 -2.73
N THR A 87 -4.23 5.59 -2.80
CA THR A 87 -3.25 6.69 -2.85
C THR A 87 -3.09 7.37 -1.50
N LEU A 88 -1.87 7.33 -0.95
CA LEU A 88 -1.44 8.13 0.19
C LEU A 88 -0.64 9.32 -0.33
N GLU A 89 -1.14 10.53 -0.15
CA GLU A 89 -0.39 11.76 -0.48
C GLU A 89 0.40 12.24 0.74
N ILE A 90 1.69 12.41 0.54
CA ILE A 90 2.60 13.06 1.47
C ILE A 90 2.65 14.54 1.13
N TYR A 91 2.28 15.38 2.09
CA TYR A 91 2.18 16.83 1.92
C TYR A 91 2.93 17.56 3.01
N GLY A 92 3.81 18.46 2.62
CA GLY A 92 4.56 19.32 3.52
C GLY A 92 5.34 20.38 2.74
N PHE A 93 6.03 21.25 3.46
CA PHE A 93 6.86 22.32 2.92
C PHE A 93 8.29 22.13 3.38
N SER A 94 9.24 22.23 2.46
CA SER A 94 10.66 22.18 2.77
C SER A 94 11.18 23.57 3.17
N THR A 95 12.16 23.59 4.06
CA THR A 95 12.95 24.80 4.37
C THR A 95 13.89 25.18 3.23
N GLU A 96 14.17 24.24 2.32
CA GLU A 96 15.14 24.41 1.24
C GLU A 96 14.54 25.19 0.08
N LYS A 97 15.23 26.23 -0.36
CA LYS A 97 14.85 27.06 -1.50
C LYS A 97 15.50 26.62 -2.82
N SER A 98 16.64 25.94 -2.73
CA SER A 98 17.34 25.40 -3.88
C SER A 98 16.64 24.14 -4.38
N PHE A 99 16.26 24.10 -5.64
CA PHE A 99 15.54 22.95 -6.22
C PHE A 99 16.31 21.63 -6.09
N PRO A 100 17.63 21.54 -6.40
CA PRO A 100 18.36 20.29 -6.22
C PRO A 100 18.38 19.80 -4.77
N VAL A 101 18.53 20.72 -3.79
CA VAL A 101 18.54 20.36 -2.37
C VAL A 101 17.13 19.95 -1.91
N TYR A 102 16.10 20.62 -2.41
CA TYR A 102 14.71 20.22 -2.17
C TYR A 102 14.43 18.81 -2.67
N GLU A 103 14.84 18.45 -3.90
CA GLU A 103 14.64 17.10 -4.43
C GLU A 103 15.43 16.04 -3.62
N GLN A 104 16.60 16.39 -3.07
CA GLN A 104 17.33 15.50 -2.15
C GLN A 104 16.51 15.23 -0.88
N VAL A 105 15.93 16.25 -0.27
CA VAL A 105 15.05 16.11 0.91
C VAL A 105 13.85 15.21 0.57
N VAL A 106 13.25 15.40 -0.59
CA VAL A 106 12.14 14.55 -1.05
C VAL A 106 12.58 13.10 -1.23
N ALA A 107 13.74 12.88 -1.84
CA ALA A 107 14.29 11.54 -2.04
C ALA A 107 14.54 10.83 -0.70
N ASP A 108 15.14 11.53 0.27
CA ASP A 108 15.43 10.97 1.60
C ASP A 108 14.14 10.58 2.34
N LEU A 109 13.13 11.44 2.31
CA LEU A 109 11.81 11.16 2.90
C LEU A 109 11.16 9.94 2.26
N LEU A 110 11.14 9.86 0.93
CA LEU A 110 10.54 8.74 0.21
C LEU A 110 11.31 7.43 0.42
N ASN A 111 12.66 7.48 0.37
CA ASN A 111 13.49 6.31 0.62
C ASN A 111 13.22 5.71 2.00
N HIS A 112 13.11 6.55 3.03
CA HIS A 112 12.77 6.07 4.36
C HIS A 112 11.39 5.42 4.40
N LEU A 113 10.36 6.09 3.87
CA LEU A 113 9.00 5.55 3.87
C LEU A 113 8.90 4.22 3.09
N LEU A 114 9.62 4.10 1.96
CA LEU A 114 9.69 2.87 1.19
C LEU A 114 10.41 1.75 1.96
N ALA A 115 11.47 2.08 2.70
CA ALA A 115 12.21 1.11 3.49
C ALA A 115 11.41 0.54 4.67
N VAL A 116 10.54 1.34 5.29
CA VAL A 116 9.72 0.89 6.44
C VAL A 116 8.39 0.27 6.01
N MET A 117 7.88 0.58 4.84
CA MET A 117 6.57 0.11 4.35
C MET A 117 6.36 -1.41 4.48
N PRO A 118 7.35 -2.28 4.15
CA PRO A 118 7.19 -3.73 4.32
C PRO A 118 6.98 -4.18 5.76
N ALA A 119 7.47 -3.43 6.76
CA ALA A 119 7.22 -3.74 8.16
C ALA A 119 5.75 -3.59 8.54
N PHE A 120 5.02 -2.73 7.85
CA PHE A 120 3.56 -2.62 7.96
C PHE A 120 2.82 -3.68 7.13
N GLY A 121 3.52 -4.58 6.44
CA GLY A 121 2.91 -5.56 5.54
C GLY A 121 2.36 -4.95 4.24
N LEU A 122 2.75 -3.72 3.92
CA LEU A 122 2.29 -2.99 2.74
C LEU A 122 3.27 -3.12 1.58
N ARG A 123 2.75 -2.99 0.35
CA ARG A 123 3.53 -2.92 -0.89
C ARG A 123 3.04 -1.79 -1.77
N LEU A 124 3.93 -1.27 -2.60
CA LEU A 124 3.51 -0.39 -3.69
C LEU A 124 2.65 -1.15 -4.70
N TYR A 125 1.65 -0.47 -5.23
CA TYR A 125 0.88 -0.98 -6.34
C TYR A 125 1.77 -1.15 -7.57
N GLN A 126 1.67 -2.30 -8.20
CA GLN A 126 2.30 -2.59 -9.50
C GLN A 126 1.20 -3.07 -10.44
N ARG A 127 1.15 -2.48 -11.63
CA ARG A 127 0.21 -2.97 -12.65
C ARG A 127 0.56 -4.42 -12.98
N PRO A 128 -0.42 -5.36 -12.96
CA PRO A 128 -0.17 -6.73 -13.40
C PRO A 128 0.40 -6.73 -14.82
N ALA A 129 1.42 -7.56 -15.04
CA ALA A 129 1.92 -7.79 -16.39
C ALA A 129 0.77 -8.37 -17.22
N ALA A 130 0.63 -7.92 -18.48
CA ALA A 130 -0.29 -8.59 -19.40
C ALA A 130 0.12 -10.06 -19.50
N PRO A 131 -0.84 -11.03 -19.48
CA PRO A 131 -0.51 -12.43 -19.63
C PRO A 131 0.24 -12.61 -20.96
N SER A 132 1.35 -13.34 -20.93
CA SER A 132 2.12 -13.61 -22.14
C SER A 132 1.30 -14.49 -23.08
N ALA A 133 1.44 -14.31 -24.39
CA ALA A 133 0.73 -15.12 -25.40
C ALA A 133 0.95 -16.64 -25.22
N SER A 134 2.00 -17.05 -24.50
CA SER A 134 2.29 -18.44 -24.15
C SER A 134 1.30 -19.04 -23.12
N GLU A 135 0.66 -18.22 -22.28
CA GLU A 135 -0.33 -18.72 -21.30
C GLU A 135 -1.69 -19.02 -21.95
N PHE A 136 -2.01 -18.42 -23.08
CA PHE A 136 -3.21 -18.74 -23.85
C PHE A 136 -3.10 -20.05 -24.66
N GLY A 137 -1.90 -20.55 -24.90
CA GLY A 137 -1.65 -21.77 -25.69
C GLY A 137 -1.94 -23.10 -24.96
N SER A 138 -2.22 -23.08 -23.67
CA SER A 138 -2.43 -24.31 -22.86
C SER A 138 -3.91 -24.66 -22.63
N LEU A 139 -4.84 -23.84 -23.10
CA LEU A 139 -6.27 -24.18 -23.06
C LEU A 139 -6.68 -24.90 -24.37
N SER A 140 -6.30 -26.17 -24.50
CA SER A 140 -6.87 -27.03 -25.52
C SER A 140 -8.36 -27.26 -25.23
N PRO A 141 -9.28 -27.03 -26.18
CA PRO A 141 -10.67 -27.36 -25.96
C PRO A 141 -10.82 -28.88 -25.88
N THR A 142 -11.23 -29.37 -24.74
CA THR A 142 -11.63 -30.78 -24.58
C THR A 142 -12.95 -30.97 -25.30
N THR A 143 -12.90 -31.29 -26.58
CA THR A 143 -14.09 -31.67 -27.36
C THR A 143 -14.41 -33.15 -27.03
N ASN A 144 -15.24 -33.35 -26.02
CA ASN A 144 -15.79 -34.69 -25.74
C ASN A 144 -17.14 -34.78 -26.46
N VAL A 145 -17.11 -35.08 -27.75
CA VAL A 145 -18.30 -35.50 -28.51
C VAL A 145 -18.41 -37.01 -28.43
N SER A 146 -19.14 -37.50 -27.43
CA SER A 146 -19.58 -38.88 -27.38
C SER A 146 -20.75 -39.06 -28.36
N ALA A 147 -20.45 -39.58 -29.55
CA ALA A 147 -21.47 -40.00 -30.50
C ALA A 147 -22.11 -41.30 -29.98
N ARG A 148 -23.32 -41.22 -29.46
CA ARG A 148 -24.19 -42.37 -29.23
C ARG A 148 -24.79 -42.80 -30.57
N ALA A 149 -24.26 -43.87 -31.13
CA ALA A 149 -24.92 -44.59 -32.22
C ALA A 149 -26.17 -45.31 -31.66
N GLY A 150 -27.35 -44.87 -32.05
CA GLY A 150 -28.62 -45.56 -31.83
C GLY A 150 -28.84 -46.56 -32.89
N SER A 151 -28.77 -47.81 -32.58
CA SER A 151 -29.23 -48.94 -33.43
C SER A 151 -30.77 -48.96 -33.44
N GLY A 152 -31.39 -48.55 -34.53
CA GLY A 152 -32.80 -48.77 -34.79
C GLY A 152 -32.99 -50.11 -35.53
N THR A 153 -33.66 -51.02 -34.91
CA THR A 153 -34.15 -52.27 -35.52
C THR A 153 -35.45 -51.98 -36.26
N PRO A 154 -35.64 -52.46 -37.51
CA PRO A 154 -36.94 -52.37 -38.16
C PRO A 154 -37.78 -53.61 -37.78
N LEU A 155 -39.01 -53.33 -37.35
CA LEU A 155 -40.07 -54.36 -37.28
C LEU A 155 -40.82 -54.42 -38.59
N ALA A 156 -41.11 -55.66 -39.01
CA ALA A 156 -41.86 -56.13 -40.15
C ALA A 156 -43.31 -55.62 -40.17
#